data_f084c7c5af7c2190dd4ef05850ffeda0
#
_entry.id   f084c7c5af7c2190dd4ef05850ffeda0
#
_cell.length_a   1.000
_cell.length_b   1.000
_cell.length_c   1.000
_cell.angle_alpha   90.00
_cell.angle_beta   90.00
_cell.angle_gamma   90.00
#
_symmetry.space_group_name_H-M   'P 1'
#
loop_
_entity.id
_entity.type
_entity.pdbx_description
1 polymer ?
#
loop_
_entity_poly.entity_id
_entity_poly.type
_entity_poly.pdbx_seq_one_letter_code
_entity_poly.pdbx_strand_id
1 'polypeptide(L)'
;MKKIIRFIKNYWVTGLLFLGLYFTYVYLSNNDNVNKLLFPPVDQIIKAFGDVNLTFFDNMLGSFGLMIPSLIIALIIALALGTIMGLSPFCRRVLYPIIYTVSVVPSILLSPFALVLAPNFKLASIFLIAYNIIWPTLFATINGIITIDRVYLDIADTLEIKGVKRLFKVLYPAAMPSIFSGLVTSIRGTFLILVFAEMYGTQLGMGYFVKKYTDYGMYDYAWAGLLFMIFILLIVMLAFEKAKERTLRWTINDK
;
A
#
# COMPACT_ATOMS: atom_id res chain seq x y z
N MET A 1 -3.00 -19.75 27.42
CA MET A 1 -1.94 -19.19 28.28
C MET A 1 -0.55 -19.25 27.63
N LYS A 2 -0.01 -20.40 27.21
CA LYS A 2 1.36 -20.52 26.63
C LYS A 2 1.61 -19.62 25.40
N LYS A 3 0.64 -19.41 24.51
CA LYS A 3 0.77 -18.50 23.33
C LYS A 3 0.89 -17.03 23.72
N ILE A 4 0.15 -16.58 24.75
CA ILE A 4 0.18 -15.19 25.24
C ILE A 4 1.53 -14.91 25.91
N ILE A 5 2.02 -15.84 26.75
CA ILE A 5 3.32 -15.70 27.41
C ILE A 5 4.47 -15.65 26.39
N ARG A 6 4.40 -16.47 25.34
CA ARG A 6 5.38 -16.46 24.23
C ARG A 6 5.32 -15.15 23.44
N PHE A 7 4.12 -14.62 23.20
CA PHE A 7 3.93 -13.32 22.54
C PHE A 7 4.54 -12.18 23.38
N ILE A 8 4.22 -12.11 24.67
CA ILE A 8 4.79 -11.11 25.58
C ILE A 8 6.31 -11.23 25.63
N LYS A 9 6.86 -12.43 25.77
CA LYS A 9 8.31 -12.66 25.82
C LYS A 9 9.03 -12.23 24.51
N ASN A 10 8.36 -12.31 23.35
CA ASN A 10 8.96 -11.92 22.08
C ASN A 10 8.84 -10.42 21.79
N TYR A 11 7.80 -9.74 22.32
CA TYR A 11 7.47 -8.36 21.94
C TYR A 11 7.51 -7.36 23.11
N TRP A 12 8.02 -7.75 24.29
CA TRP A 12 8.08 -6.85 25.44
C TRP A 12 8.93 -5.61 25.20
N VAL A 13 10.05 -5.74 24.46
CA VAL A 13 10.90 -4.60 24.08
C VAL A 13 10.13 -3.64 23.17
N THR A 14 9.40 -4.16 22.20
CA THR A 14 8.54 -3.37 21.31
C THR A 14 7.46 -2.64 22.12
N GLY A 15 6.85 -3.32 23.09
CA GLY A 15 5.89 -2.71 24.02
C GLY A 15 6.50 -1.57 24.83
N LEU A 16 7.71 -1.75 25.37
CA LEU A 16 8.43 -0.70 26.10
C LEU A 16 8.76 0.51 25.20
N LEU A 17 9.13 0.28 23.94
CA LEU A 17 9.38 1.37 22.99
C LEU A 17 8.11 2.18 22.71
N PHE A 18 6.96 1.53 22.50
CA PHE A 18 5.68 2.22 22.32
C PHE A 18 5.26 2.98 23.59
N LEU A 19 5.45 2.40 24.79
CA LEU A 19 5.21 3.08 26.05
C LEU A 19 6.14 4.30 26.22
N GLY A 20 7.41 4.17 25.84
CA GLY A 20 8.37 5.26 25.84
C GLY A 20 7.94 6.41 24.94
N LEU A 21 7.49 6.10 23.70
CA LEU A 21 6.95 7.10 22.77
C LEU A 21 5.69 7.78 23.33
N TYR A 22 4.78 7.02 23.93
CA TYR A 22 3.58 7.56 24.58
C TYR A 22 3.92 8.52 25.74
N PHE A 23 4.82 8.11 26.64
CA PHE A 23 5.23 8.97 27.77
C PHE A 23 6.00 10.21 27.28
N THR A 24 6.81 10.08 26.23
CA THR A 24 7.47 11.24 25.61
C THR A 24 6.43 12.21 25.04
N TYR A 25 5.40 11.71 24.36
CA TYR A 25 4.32 12.56 23.87
C TYR A 25 3.59 13.27 25.01
N VAL A 26 3.20 12.53 26.08
CA VAL A 26 2.52 13.11 27.26
C VAL A 26 3.39 14.16 27.95
N TYR A 27 4.69 13.92 28.06
CA TYR A 27 5.64 14.90 28.60
C TYR A 27 5.69 16.17 27.76
N LEU A 28 5.80 16.05 26.43
CA LEU A 28 5.81 17.19 25.51
C LEU A 28 4.48 17.95 25.54
N SER A 29 3.36 17.26 25.57
CA SER A 29 2.01 17.82 25.64
C SER A 29 1.76 18.63 26.93
N ASN A 30 2.36 18.22 28.06
CA ASN A 30 2.22 18.90 29.36
C ASN A 30 3.28 19.97 29.63
N ASN A 31 4.29 20.10 28.77
CA ASN A 31 5.36 21.05 28.93
C ASN A 31 4.95 22.42 28.36
N ASP A 32 4.95 23.47 29.18
CA ASP A 32 4.56 24.83 28.76
C ASP A 32 5.53 25.48 27.79
N ASN A 33 6.77 24.98 27.71
CA ASN A 33 7.76 25.47 26.73
C ASN A 33 7.57 24.89 25.31
N VAL A 34 6.64 23.96 25.13
CA VAL A 34 6.35 23.31 23.85
C VAL A 34 5.05 23.87 23.28
N ASN A 35 5.03 24.08 21.97
CA ASN A 35 3.85 24.59 21.32
C ASN A 35 2.67 23.59 21.43
N LYS A 36 1.67 23.94 22.25
CA LYS A 36 0.47 23.13 22.52
C LYS A 36 -0.40 22.92 21.27
N LEU A 37 -0.24 23.77 20.24
CA LEU A 37 -0.89 23.54 18.95
C LEU A 37 -0.34 22.28 18.26
N LEU A 38 0.97 22.02 18.36
CA LEU A 38 1.60 20.86 17.75
C LEU A 38 1.43 19.58 18.58
N PHE A 39 1.37 19.72 19.91
CA PHE A 39 1.23 18.62 20.87
C PHE A 39 0.01 18.85 21.77
N PRO A 40 -1.22 18.71 21.24
CA PRO A 40 -2.43 18.88 22.03
C PRO A 40 -2.53 17.83 23.14
N PRO A 41 -3.19 18.15 24.27
CA PRO A 41 -3.47 17.20 25.34
C PRO A 41 -4.22 15.95 24.85
N VAL A 42 -3.88 14.79 25.41
CA VAL A 42 -4.46 13.51 24.98
C VAL A 42 -5.99 13.49 25.15
N ASP A 43 -6.52 14.13 26.18
CA ASP A 43 -7.97 14.25 26.41
C ASP A 43 -8.69 15.02 25.30
N GLN A 44 -8.05 16.05 24.73
CA GLN A 44 -8.58 16.77 23.56
C GLN A 44 -8.63 15.91 22.32
N ILE A 45 -7.57 15.12 22.07
CA ILE A 45 -7.55 14.16 20.95
C ILE A 45 -8.66 13.12 21.11
N ILE A 46 -8.87 12.59 22.34
CA ILE A 46 -9.94 11.62 22.61
C ILE A 46 -11.33 12.25 22.38
N LYS A 47 -11.54 13.48 22.80
CA LYS A 47 -12.79 14.21 22.50
C LYS A 47 -13.00 14.39 21.02
N ALA A 48 -11.95 14.80 20.27
CA ALA A 48 -12.03 14.96 18.83
C ALA A 48 -12.42 13.66 18.12
N PHE A 49 -12.01 12.49 18.61
CA PHE A 49 -12.49 11.21 18.08
C PHE A 49 -14.01 11.02 18.25
N GLY A 50 -14.58 11.44 19.38
CA GLY A 50 -16.02 11.37 19.65
C GLY A 50 -16.82 12.30 18.72
N ASP A 51 -16.35 13.53 18.52
CA ASP A 51 -17.05 14.59 17.79
C ASP A 51 -17.15 14.31 16.28
N VAL A 52 -16.18 13.60 15.68
CA VAL A 52 -16.06 13.43 14.23
C VAL A 52 -16.13 11.96 13.75
N ASN A 53 -16.65 11.06 14.57
CA ASN A 53 -16.68 9.62 14.30
C ASN A 53 -17.33 9.27 12.94
N LEU A 54 -18.47 9.88 12.57
CA LEU A 54 -19.12 9.66 11.28
C LEU A 54 -18.30 10.22 10.13
N THR A 55 -17.66 11.37 10.33
CA THR A 55 -16.79 11.99 9.31
C THR A 55 -15.56 11.13 9.01
N PHE A 56 -15.04 10.40 9.99
CA PHE A 56 -13.95 9.45 9.76
C PHE A 56 -14.34 8.35 8.79
N PHE A 57 -15.56 7.81 8.92
CA PHE A 57 -16.04 6.76 8.04
C PHE A 57 -16.18 7.24 6.59
N ASP A 58 -16.74 8.43 6.38
CA ASP A 58 -16.87 9.02 5.05
C ASP A 58 -15.51 9.27 4.39
N ASN A 59 -14.55 9.80 5.14
CA ASN A 59 -13.19 10.00 4.64
C ASN A 59 -12.46 8.69 4.36
N MET A 60 -12.67 7.66 5.18
CA MET A 60 -12.17 6.32 4.91
C MET A 60 -12.73 5.77 3.59
N LEU A 61 -14.04 5.88 3.37
CA LEU A 61 -14.66 5.48 2.10
C LEU A 61 -14.11 6.28 0.91
N GLY A 62 -13.84 7.57 1.09
CA GLY A 62 -13.16 8.41 0.11
C GLY A 62 -11.80 7.84 -0.29
N SER A 63 -10.97 7.51 0.69
CA SER A 63 -9.64 6.89 0.47
C SER A 63 -9.73 5.56 -0.26
N PHE A 64 -10.65 4.67 0.14
CA PHE A 64 -10.87 3.40 -0.56
C PHE A 64 -11.41 3.60 -1.98
N GLY A 65 -12.22 4.63 -2.20
CA GLY A 65 -12.73 5.03 -3.51
C GLY A 65 -11.65 5.46 -4.51
N LEU A 66 -10.46 5.83 -4.03
CA LEU A 66 -9.26 6.06 -4.84
C LEU A 66 -8.37 4.81 -4.92
N MET A 67 -8.11 4.18 -3.78
CA MET A 67 -7.16 3.08 -3.66
C MET A 67 -7.59 1.83 -4.43
N ILE A 68 -8.87 1.43 -4.33
CA ILE A 68 -9.35 0.19 -4.95
C ILE A 68 -9.31 0.24 -6.48
N PRO A 69 -9.85 1.27 -7.17
CA PRO A 69 -9.73 1.38 -8.63
C PRO A 69 -8.27 1.45 -9.08
N SER A 70 -7.43 2.20 -8.38
CA SER A 70 -6.00 2.32 -8.69
C SER A 70 -5.29 0.97 -8.61
N LEU A 71 -5.59 0.18 -7.59
CA LEU A 71 -5.02 -1.15 -7.39
C LEU A 71 -5.44 -2.10 -8.53
N ILE A 72 -6.73 -2.10 -8.89
CA ILE A 72 -7.25 -2.95 -9.97
C ILE A 72 -6.58 -2.61 -11.30
N ILE A 73 -6.55 -1.32 -11.67
CA ILE A 73 -5.93 -0.86 -12.92
C ILE A 73 -4.45 -1.23 -12.94
N ALA A 74 -3.74 -0.96 -11.85
CA ALA A 74 -2.31 -1.25 -11.75
C ALA A 74 -2.02 -2.75 -11.85
N LEU A 75 -2.81 -3.60 -11.21
CA LEU A 75 -2.66 -5.06 -11.29
C LEU A 75 -2.87 -5.57 -12.71
N ILE A 76 -3.92 -5.11 -13.40
CA ILE A 76 -4.18 -5.51 -14.79
C ILE A 76 -2.98 -5.15 -15.67
N ILE A 77 -2.48 -3.93 -15.60
CA ILE A 77 -1.35 -3.47 -16.42
C ILE A 77 -0.07 -4.21 -16.04
N ALA A 78 0.25 -4.31 -14.75
CA ALA A 78 1.48 -4.92 -14.27
C ALA A 78 1.54 -6.43 -14.58
N LEU A 79 0.43 -7.15 -14.42
CA LEU A 79 0.37 -8.57 -14.75
C LEU A 79 0.40 -8.79 -16.26
N ALA A 80 -0.32 -8.00 -17.06
CA ALA A 80 -0.31 -8.14 -18.50
C ALA A 80 1.09 -7.87 -19.11
N LEU A 81 1.66 -6.68 -18.85
CA LEU A 81 2.98 -6.32 -19.35
C LEU A 81 4.09 -7.19 -18.74
N GLY A 82 4.01 -7.47 -17.44
CA GLY A 82 4.97 -8.33 -16.76
C GLY A 82 4.98 -9.76 -17.32
N THR A 83 3.81 -10.29 -17.67
CA THR A 83 3.69 -11.61 -18.30
C THR A 83 4.26 -11.62 -19.71
N ILE A 84 3.93 -10.63 -20.54
CA ILE A 84 4.47 -10.51 -21.92
C ILE A 84 6.00 -10.46 -21.87
N MET A 85 6.55 -9.64 -21.00
CA MET A 85 8.01 -9.49 -20.85
C MET A 85 8.66 -10.69 -20.17
N GLY A 86 7.97 -11.36 -19.24
CA GLY A 86 8.45 -12.57 -18.60
C GLY A 86 8.59 -13.74 -19.56
N LEU A 87 7.60 -13.90 -20.46
CA LEU A 87 7.54 -15.01 -21.43
C LEU A 87 8.37 -14.77 -22.69
N SER A 88 8.49 -13.52 -23.14
CA SER A 88 9.19 -13.18 -24.38
C SER A 88 10.51 -12.46 -24.12
N PRO A 89 11.68 -13.13 -24.38
CA PRO A 89 12.98 -12.48 -24.28
C PRO A 89 13.13 -11.28 -25.24
N PHE A 90 12.46 -11.32 -26.40
CA PHE A 90 12.45 -10.21 -27.35
C PHE A 90 11.71 -9.00 -26.78
N CYS A 91 10.46 -9.17 -26.33
CA CYS A 91 9.68 -8.08 -25.72
C CYS A 91 10.41 -7.50 -24.51
N ARG A 92 10.98 -8.36 -23.68
CA ARG A 92 11.77 -7.92 -22.53
C ARG A 92 12.96 -7.07 -22.95
N ARG A 93 13.75 -7.49 -23.94
CA ARG A 93 14.93 -6.72 -24.42
C ARG A 93 14.56 -5.35 -24.95
N VAL A 94 13.42 -5.25 -25.65
CA VAL A 94 12.96 -3.99 -26.25
C VAL A 94 12.30 -3.07 -25.24
N LEU A 95 11.40 -3.61 -24.41
CA LEU A 95 10.56 -2.78 -23.51
C LEU A 95 11.25 -2.46 -22.17
N TYR A 96 12.15 -3.32 -21.69
CA TYR A 96 12.77 -3.14 -20.37
C TYR A 96 13.49 -1.80 -20.21
N PRO A 97 14.32 -1.32 -21.16
CA PRO A 97 14.99 -0.02 -21.01
C PRO A 97 13.99 1.14 -20.91
N ILE A 98 12.91 1.10 -21.72
CA ILE A 98 11.87 2.14 -21.72
C ILE A 98 11.12 2.14 -20.38
N ILE A 99 10.63 0.97 -19.96
CA ILE A 99 9.88 0.80 -18.72
C ILE A 99 10.75 1.17 -17.51
N TYR A 100 12.00 0.76 -17.51
CA TYR A 100 12.94 1.11 -16.45
C TYR A 100 13.12 2.63 -16.34
N THR A 101 13.34 3.32 -17.45
CA THR A 101 13.50 4.79 -17.48
C THR A 101 12.25 5.50 -16.94
N VAL A 102 11.07 5.06 -17.38
CA VAL A 102 9.79 5.66 -16.93
C VAL A 102 9.55 5.36 -15.45
N SER A 103 9.88 4.16 -14.98
CA SER A 103 9.65 3.75 -13.59
C SER A 103 10.47 4.52 -12.56
N VAL A 104 11.59 5.13 -12.97
CA VAL A 104 12.43 5.96 -12.08
C VAL A 104 11.76 7.30 -11.73
N VAL A 105 10.81 7.76 -12.56
CA VAL A 105 10.11 9.03 -12.32
C VAL A 105 9.16 8.87 -11.12
N PRO A 106 9.35 9.60 -10.01
CA PRO A 106 8.41 9.55 -8.90
C PRO A 106 7.02 10.04 -9.30
N SER A 107 5.98 9.28 -8.96
CA SER A 107 4.60 9.64 -9.31
C SER A 107 4.18 11.03 -8.82
N ILE A 108 4.72 11.48 -7.68
CA ILE A 108 4.43 12.79 -7.10
C ILE A 108 4.86 13.95 -8.02
N LEU A 109 5.95 13.77 -8.78
CA LEU A 109 6.41 14.79 -9.75
C LEU A 109 5.49 14.89 -10.97
N LEU A 110 4.67 13.86 -11.22
CA LEU A 110 3.67 13.86 -12.30
C LEU A 110 2.38 14.57 -11.87
N SER A 111 2.22 14.94 -10.59
CA SER A 111 0.98 15.52 -10.07
C SER A 111 0.53 16.79 -10.80
N PRO A 112 1.37 17.79 -11.11
CA PRO A 112 0.92 18.99 -11.83
C PRO A 112 0.37 18.65 -13.23
N PHE A 113 1.04 17.72 -13.93
CA PHE A 113 0.61 17.28 -15.26
C PHE A 113 -0.67 16.44 -15.20
N ALA A 114 -0.77 15.53 -14.23
CA ALA A 114 -1.96 14.71 -14.03
C ALA A 114 -3.19 15.57 -13.71
N LEU A 115 -3.04 16.62 -12.89
CA LEU A 115 -4.13 17.53 -12.53
C LEU A 115 -4.63 18.38 -13.70
N VAL A 116 -3.74 18.73 -14.64
CA VAL A 116 -4.11 19.50 -15.84
C VAL A 116 -4.71 18.62 -16.95
N LEU A 117 -4.17 17.40 -17.11
CA LEU A 117 -4.56 16.51 -18.22
C LEU A 117 -5.80 15.66 -17.90
N ALA A 118 -6.04 15.35 -16.63
CA ALA A 118 -7.18 14.53 -16.25
C ALA A 118 -8.49 15.34 -16.25
N PRO A 119 -9.62 14.72 -16.63
CA PRO A 119 -10.92 15.38 -16.63
C PRO A 119 -11.38 15.88 -15.26
N ASN A 120 -10.88 15.29 -14.19
CA ASN A 120 -11.17 15.68 -12.80
C ASN A 120 -10.08 15.18 -11.83
N PHE A 121 -10.06 15.75 -10.63
CA PHE A 121 -9.09 15.41 -9.58
C PHE A 121 -9.11 13.94 -9.18
N LYS A 122 -10.26 13.29 -9.18
CA LYS A 122 -10.39 11.86 -8.83
C LYS A 122 -9.61 10.97 -9.79
N LEU A 123 -9.73 11.23 -11.09
CA LEU A 123 -8.99 10.46 -12.12
C LEU A 123 -7.49 10.76 -12.08
N ALA A 124 -7.11 12.03 -11.84
CA ALA A 124 -5.70 12.38 -11.62
C ALA A 124 -5.10 11.60 -10.44
N SER A 125 -5.80 11.55 -9.31
CA SER A 125 -5.38 10.81 -8.11
C SER A 125 -5.28 9.30 -8.38
N ILE A 126 -6.28 8.71 -9.05
CA ILE A 126 -6.26 7.30 -9.45
C ILE A 126 -5.05 7.00 -10.33
N PHE A 127 -4.75 7.87 -11.30
CA PHE A 127 -3.57 7.72 -12.16
C PHE A 127 -2.26 7.73 -11.36
N LEU A 128 -2.07 8.71 -10.47
CA LEU A 128 -0.85 8.83 -9.66
C LEU A 128 -0.64 7.61 -8.75
N ILE A 129 -1.71 7.15 -8.12
CA ILE A 129 -1.68 5.97 -7.25
C ILE A 129 -1.40 4.70 -8.07
N ALA A 130 -2.10 4.50 -9.18
CA ALA A 130 -1.89 3.36 -10.07
C ALA A 130 -0.47 3.33 -10.62
N TYR A 131 0.06 4.47 -11.07
CA TYR A 131 1.43 4.61 -11.55
C TYR A 131 2.45 4.11 -10.53
N ASN A 132 2.27 4.46 -9.25
CA ASN A 132 3.17 4.00 -8.19
C ASN A 132 3.09 2.48 -7.96
N ILE A 133 1.90 1.87 -8.10
CA ILE A 133 1.69 0.43 -7.87
C ILE A 133 2.25 -0.41 -9.02
N ILE A 134 2.17 0.09 -10.26
CA ILE A 134 2.51 -0.67 -11.47
C ILE A 134 3.95 -1.20 -11.40
N TRP A 135 4.94 -0.36 -11.10
CA TRP A 135 6.35 -0.69 -11.32
C TRP A 135 6.87 -1.82 -10.45
N PRO A 136 6.76 -1.79 -9.10
CA PRO A 136 7.26 -2.89 -8.28
C PRO A 136 6.52 -4.20 -8.57
N THR A 137 5.21 -4.14 -8.87
CA THR A 137 4.41 -5.32 -9.20
C THR A 137 4.78 -5.89 -10.58
N LEU A 138 5.04 -5.03 -11.57
CA LEU A 138 5.48 -5.41 -12.91
C LEU A 138 6.83 -6.10 -12.89
N PHE A 139 7.83 -5.49 -12.26
CA PHE A 139 9.16 -6.09 -12.15
C PHE A 139 9.15 -7.41 -11.37
N ALA A 140 8.33 -7.50 -10.31
CA ALA A 140 8.14 -8.74 -9.56
C ALA A 140 7.45 -9.82 -10.41
N THR A 141 6.50 -9.43 -11.28
CA THR A 141 5.84 -10.35 -12.21
C THR A 141 6.83 -10.89 -13.26
N ILE A 142 7.64 -10.01 -13.85
CA ILE A 142 8.70 -10.41 -14.80
C ILE A 142 9.64 -11.41 -14.13
N ASN A 143 10.19 -11.05 -12.97
CA ASN A 143 11.13 -11.90 -12.24
C ASN A 143 10.48 -13.23 -11.83
N GLY A 144 9.25 -13.18 -11.32
CA GLY A 144 8.51 -14.39 -10.92
C GLY A 144 8.34 -15.38 -12.06
N ILE A 145 8.05 -14.91 -13.28
CA ILE A 145 7.88 -15.77 -14.45
C ILE A 145 9.22 -16.31 -14.96
N ILE A 146 10.28 -15.50 -14.95
CA ILE A 146 11.62 -15.93 -15.42
C ILE A 146 12.22 -16.99 -14.51
N THR A 147 11.96 -16.88 -13.21
CA THR A 147 12.54 -17.76 -12.19
C THR A 147 11.69 -18.97 -11.84
N ILE A 148 10.65 -19.28 -12.64
CA ILE A 148 9.86 -20.49 -12.46
C ILE A 148 10.77 -21.72 -12.63
N ASP A 149 10.71 -22.63 -11.66
CA ASP A 149 11.44 -23.89 -11.73
C ASP A 149 11.01 -24.72 -12.96
N ARG A 150 12.00 -25.26 -13.68
CA ARG A 150 11.77 -26.09 -14.87
C ARG A 150 10.87 -27.28 -14.60
N VAL A 151 10.91 -27.83 -13.40
CA VAL A 151 10.03 -28.95 -12.99
C VAL A 151 8.55 -28.63 -13.24
N TYR A 152 8.10 -27.41 -12.89
CA TYR A 152 6.70 -27.02 -13.17
C TYR A 152 6.39 -26.88 -14.65
N LEU A 153 7.38 -26.43 -15.45
CA LEU A 153 7.21 -26.29 -16.89
C LEU A 153 7.17 -27.67 -17.59
N ASP A 154 8.04 -28.59 -17.17
CA ASP A 154 8.11 -29.95 -17.70
C ASP A 154 6.85 -30.77 -17.36
N ILE A 155 6.31 -30.62 -16.13
CA ILE A 155 5.02 -31.21 -15.75
C ILE A 155 3.89 -30.65 -16.63
N ALA A 156 3.88 -29.33 -16.88
CA ALA A 156 2.88 -28.72 -17.74
C ALA A 156 2.95 -29.23 -19.17
N ASP A 157 4.15 -29.48 -19.69
CA ASP A 157 4.37 -30.02 -21.03
C ASP A 157 3.95 -31.49 -21.10
N THR A 158 4.27 -32.31 -20.09
CA THR A 158 3.83 -33.70 -19.97
C THR A 158 2.30 -33.84 -19.92
N LEU A 159 1.64 -32.90 -19.22
CA LEU A 159 0.17 -32.84 -19.12
C LEU A 159 -0.49 -32.10 -20.30
N GLU A 160 0.27 -31.74 -21.31
CA GLU A 160 -0.19 -31.00 -22.49
C GLU A 160 -0.95 -29.69 -22.16
N ILE A 161 -0.61 -29.03 -21.03
CA ILE A 161 -1.24 -27.79 -20.62
C ILE A 161 -0.65 -26.64 -21.43
N LYS A 162 -1.43 -26.05 -22.37
CA LYS A 162 -1.00 -25.01 -23.32
C LYS A 162 -1.83 -23.73 -23.18
N GLY A 163 -1.33 -22.63 -23.78
CA GLY A 163 -2.04 -21.35 -23.94
C GLY A 163 -2.47 -20.73 -22.62
N VAL A 164 -3.68 -20.18 -22.60
CA VAL A 164 -4.25 -19.46 -21.42
C VAL A 164 -4.37 -20.38 -20.20
N LYS A 165 -4.63 -21.69 -20.42
CA LYS A 165 -4.70 -22.66 -19.32
C LYS A 165 -3.35 -22.83 -18.63
N ARG A 166 -2.23 -22.82 -19.39
CA ARG A 166 -0.87 -22.83 -18.84
C ARG A 166 -0.59 -21.58 -18.00
N LEU A 167 -1.03 -20.41 -18.49
CA LEU A 167 -0.84 -19.15 -17.78
C LEU A 167 -1.48 -19.17 -16.38
N PHE A 168 -2.77 -19.53 -16.29
CA PHE A 168 -3.51 -19.45 -15.02
C PHE A 168 -3.30 -20.65 -14.09
N LYS A 169 -3.00 -21.85 -14.63
CA LYS A 169 -2.84 -23.08 -13.81
C LYS A 169 -1.40 -23.39 -13.43
N VAL A 170 -0.41 -22.84 -14.14
CA VAL A 170 1.00 -23.13 -13.90
C VAL A 170 1.81 -21.87 -13.65
N LEU A 171 1.83 -20.94 -14.62
CA LEU A 171 2.75 -19.80 -14.57
C LEU A 171 2.40 -18.83 -13.43
N TYR A 172 1.15 -18.39 -13.33
CA TYR A 172 0.76 -17.49 -12.24
C TYR A 172 0.86 -18.11 -10.86
N PRO A 173 0.37 -19.34 -10.60
CA PRO A 173 0.59 -19.96 -9.31
C PRO A 173 2.07 -20.09 -8.95
N ALA A 174 2.92 -20.52 -9.88
CA ALA A 174 4.36 -20.65 -9.63
C ALA A 174 5.06 -19.29 -9.41
N ALA A 175 4.65 -18.23 -10.12
CA ALA A 175 5.18 -16.86 -9.96
C ALA A 175 4.56 -16.09 -8.79
N MET A 176 3.48 -16.59 -8.18
CA MET A 176 2.70 -15.91 -7.14
C MET A 176 3.55 -15.40 -5.95
N PRO A 177 4.55 -16.14 -5.43
CA PRO A 177 5.39 -15.65 -4.34
C PRO A 177 6.09 -14.32 -4.68
N SER A 178 6.63 -14.23 -5.90
CA SER A 178 7.27 -13.00 -6.39
C SER A 178 6.25 -11.88 -6.62
N ILE A 179 5.13 -12.17 -7.28
CA ILE A 179 4.06 -11.20 -7.55
C ILE A 179 3.53 -10.59 -6.26
N PHE A 180 3.22 -11.40 -5.25
CA PHE A 180 2.77 -10.89 -3.94
C PHE A 180 3.84 -10.06 -3.23
N SER A 181 5.12 -10.42 -3.36
CA SER A 181 6.20 -9.62 -2.79
C SER A 181 6.25 -8.22 -3.40
N GLY A 182 6.15 -8.14 -4.73
CA GLY A 182 6.07 -6.86 -5.44
C GLY A 182 4.82 -6.06 -5.06
N LEU A 183 3.67 -6.72 -4.96
CA LEU A 183 2.41 -6.09 -4.59
C LEU A 183 2.45 -5.50 -3.17
N VAL A 184 2.96 -6.23 -2.19
CA VAL A 184 3.12 -5.73 -0.82
C VAL A 184 4.05 -4.51 -0.78
N THR A 185 5.15 -4.54 -1.55
CA THR A 185 6.06 -3.39 -1.68
C THR A 185 5.35 -2.18 -2.31
N SER A 186 4.57 -2.41 -3.37
CA SER A 186 3.78 -1.37 -4.03
C SER A 186 2.78 -0.71 -3.08
N ILE A 187 2.04 -1.51 -2.29
CA ILE A 187 1.01 -1.00 -1.38
C ILE A 187 1.63 -0.12 -0.30
N ARG A 188 2.80 -0.47 0.24
CA ARG A 188 3.50 0.39 1.22
C ARG A 188 3.81 1.77 0.65
N GLY A 189 4.35 1.83 -0.58
CA GLY A 189 4.61 3.10 -1.26
C GLY A 189 3.33 3.85 -1.64
N THR A 190 2.25 3.13 -1.90
CA THR A 190 0.95 3.69 -2.28
C THR A 190 0.33 4.55 -1.19
N PHE A 191 0.51 4.22 0.07
CA PHE A 191 -0.05 5.01 1.17
C PHE A 191 0.46 6.46 1.16
N LEU A 192 1.74 6.66 0.86
CA LEU A 192 2.30 8.00 0.73
C LEU A 192 1.64 8.79 -0.41
N ILE A 193 1.50 8.16 -1.58
CA ILE A 193 0.90 8.80 -2.76
C ILE A 193 -0.60 9.03 -2.56
N LEU A 194 -1.31 8.08 -1.92
CA LEU A 194 -2.72 8.22 -1.57
C LEU A 194 -2.94 9.47 -0.70
N VAL A 195 -2.21 9.57 0.41
CA VAL A 195 -2.32 10.72 1.33
C VAL A 195 -2.00 12.03 0.61
N PHE A 196 -0.92 12.05 -0.19
CA PHE A 196 -0.57 13.22 -0.99
C PHE A 196 -1.69 13.61 -1.97
N ALA A 197 -2.22 12.65 -2.73
CA ALA A 197 -3.29 12.90 -3.68
C ALA A 197 -4.57 13.41 -3.00
N GLU A 198 -4.88 12.90 -1.81
CA GLU A 198 -6.01 13.37 -1.02
C GLU A 198 -5.81 14.77 -0.47
N MET A 199 -4.62 15.11 0.01
CA MET A 199 -4.32 16.43 0.56
C MET A 199 -4.45 17.55 -0.49
N TYR A 200 -4.21 17.27 -1.76
CA TYR A 200 -4.13 18.30 -2.80
C TYR A 200 -5.13 18.12 -3.95
N GLY A 201 -5.77 16.97 -4.06
CA GLY A 201 -6.59 16.63 -5.21
C GLY A 201 -8.04 16.25 -4.93
N THR A 202 -8.48 16.17 -3.66
CA THR A 202 -9.83 15.73 -3.32
C THR A 202 -10.44 16.55 -2.18
N GLN A 203 -11.78 16.38 -2.00
CA GLN A 203 -12.51 16.96 -0.86
C GLN A 203 -12.98 15.88 0.13
N LEU A 204 -12.53 14.64 -0.06
CA LEU A 204 -12.79 13.49 0.79
C LEU A 204 -11.55 12.61 0.83
N GLY A 205 -11.29 12.02 1.97
CA GLY A 205 -10.16 11.14 2.21
C GLY A 205 -9.53 11.37 3.57
N MET A 206 -8.89 10.35 4.11
CA MET A 206 -8.23 10.45 5.43
C MET A 206 -7.10 11.49 5.41
N GLY A 207 -6.33 11.58 4.32
CA GLY A 207 -5.29 12.59 4.15
C GLY A 207 -5.87 14.02 4.01
N TYR A 208 -6.97 14.15 3.26
CA TYR A 208 -7.70 15.42 3.19
C TYR A 208 -8.20 15.88 4.57
N PHE A 209 -8.75 14.96 5.37
CA PHE A 209 -9.19 15.27 6.74
C PHE A 209 -8.06 15.85 7.57
N VAL A 210 -6.91 15.17 7.62
CA VAL A 210 -5.74 15.65 8.39
C VAL A 210 -5.31 17.03 7.92
N LYS A 211 -5.17 17.23 6.60
CA LYS A 211 -4.79 18.51 6.03
C LYS A 211 -5.78 19.63 6.39
N LYS A 212 -7.07 19.39 6.20
CA LYS A 212 -8.14 20.34 6.49
C LYS A 212 -8.06 20.89 7.92
N TYR A 213 -7.95 20.00 8.90
CA TYR A 213 -7.88 20.40 10.31
C TYR A 213 -6.53 21.03 10.68
N THR A 214 -5.45 20.61 10.03
CA THR A 214 -4.15 21.28 10.16
C THR A 214 -4.21 22.72 9.63
N ASP A 215 -4.83 22.94 8.46
CA ASP A 215 -4.98 24.27 7.85
C ASP A 215 -5.87 25.19 8.71
N TYR A 216 -6.82 24.63 9.45
CA TYR A 216 -7.67 25.39 10.40
C TYR A 216 -7.00 25.62 11.77
N GLY A 217 -5.78 25.10 12.00
CA GLY A 217 -5.10 25.19 13.28
C GLY A 217 -5.69 24.28 14.39
N MET A 218 -6.60 23.36 14.03
CA MET A 218 -7.26 22.42 14.94
C MET A 218 -6.45 21.14 15.02
N TYR A 219 -5.33 21.18 15.70
CA TYR A 219 -4.36 20.07 15.71
C TYR A 219 -4.83 18.85 16.53
N ASP A 220 -5.73 19.00 17.47
CA ASP A 220 -6.41 17.92 18.20
C ASP A 220 -7.19 17.01 17.22
N TYR A 221 -7.96 17.60 16.30
CA TYR A 221 -8.65 16.87 15.23
C TYR A 221 -7.69 16.30 14.19
N ALA A 222 -6.62 17.05 13.84
CA ALA A 222 -5.61 16.56 12.91
C ALA A 222 -4.89 15.33 13.47
N TRP A 223 -4.52 15.32 14.76
CA TRP A 223 -3.95 14.15 15.43
C TRP A 223 -4.92 12.97 15.49
N ALA A 224 -6.19 13.22 15.82
CA ALA A 224 -7.21 12.18 15.79
C ALA A 224 -7.32 11.54 14.39
N GLY A 225 -7.37 12.36 13.33
CA GLY A 225 -7.38 11.90 11.94
C GLY A 225 -6.14 11.12 11.56
N LEU A 226 -4.96 11.57 11.97
CA LEU A 226 -3.68 10.89 11.72
C LEU A 226 -3.66 9.50 12.39
N LEU A 227 -4.06 9.41 13.66
CA LEU A 227 -4.11 8.13 14.38
C LEU A 227 -5.13 7.17 13.77
N PHE A 228 -6.32 7.68 13.39
CA PHE A 228 -7.32 6.89 12.68
C PHE A 228 -6.77 6.37 11.34
N MET A 229 -6.13 7.23 10.54
CA MET A 229 -5.52 6.87 9.27
C MET A 229 -4.45 5.78 9.46
N ILE A 230 -3.53 5.94 10.42
CA ILE A 230 -2.51 4.94 10.73
C ILE A 230 -3.16 3.59 11.07
N PHE A 231 -4.22 3.59 11.89
CA PHE A 231 -4.94 2.38 12.27
C PHE A 231 -5.57 1.68 11.06
N ILE A 232 -6.23 2.42 10.16
CA ILE A 232 -6.83 1.86 8.94
C ILE A 232 -5.77 1.32 7.99
N LEU A 233 -4.68 2.07 7.76
CA LEU A 233 -3.58 1.63 6.88
C LEU A 233 -2.89 0.36 7.43
N LEU A 234 -2.75 0.25 8.75
CA LEU A 234 -2.24 -0.95 9.41
C LEU A 234 -3.16 -2.15 9.15
N ILE A 235 -4.48 -1.98 9.30
CA ILE A 235 -5.46 -3.05 9.01
C ILE A 235 -5.35 -3.49 7.56
N VAL A 236 -5.30 -2.55 6.62
CA VAL A 236 -5.14 -2.84 5.19
C VAL A 236 -3.87 -3.64 4.94
N MET A 237 -2.74 -3.21 5.53
CA MET A 237 -1.46 -3.91 5.37
C MET A 237 -1.49 -5.33 5.93
N LEU A 238 -2.05 -5.52 7.14
CA LEU A 238 -2.22 -6.84 7.76
C LEU A 238 -3.16 -7.74 6.93
N ALA A 239 -4.21 -7.19 6.33
CA ALA A 239 -5.10 -7.93 5.45
C ALA A 239 -4.36 -8.44 4.19
N PHE A 240 -3.51 -7.61 3.57
CA PHE A 240 -2.69 -8.02 2.43
C PHE A 240 -1.63 -9.05 2.80
N GLU A 241 -0.96 -8.90 3.93
CA GLU A 241 0.01 -9.90 4.42
C GLU A 241 -0.68 -11.24 4.70
N LYS A 242 -1.84 -11.22 5.35
CA LYS A 242 -2.63 -12.44 5.59
C LYS A 242 -3.15 -13.08 4.30
N ALA A 243 -3.55 -12.28 3.31
CA ALA A 243 -3.93 -12.77 1.99
C ALA A 243 -2.73 -13.46 1.30
N LYS A 244 -1.54 -12.85 1.35
CA LYS A 244 -0.29 -13.43 0.88
C LYS A 244 -0.01 -14.77 1.55
N GLU A 245 0.01 -14.83 2.88
CA GLU A 245 0.27 -16.07 3.63
C GLU A 245 -0.75 -17.17 3.28
N ARG A 246 -2.04 -16.82 3.16
CA ARG A 246 -3.09 -17.79 2.82
C ARG A 246 -2.92 -18.35 1.40
N THR A 247 -2.59 -17.48 0.45
CA THR A 247 -2.40 -17.87 -0.96
C THR A 247 -1.13 -18.69 -1.17
N LEU A 248 -0.08 -18.41 -0.38
CA LEU A 248 1.23 -19.05 -0.49
C LEU A 248 1.45 -20.22 0.49
N ARG A 249 0.41 -20.73 1.15
CA ARG A 249 0.53 -21.84 2.12
C ARG A 249 1.21 -23.08 1.54
N TRP A 250 1.01 -23.34 0.27
CA TRP A 250 1.60 -24.49 -0.43
C TRP A 250 3.12 -24.35 -0.62
N THR A 251 3.68 -23.14 -0.61
CA THR A 251 5.14 -22.92 -0.70
C THR A 251 5.85 -23.01 0.66
N ILE A 252 5.11 -22.89 1.76
CA ILE A 252 5.67 -22.83 3.13
C ILE A 252 5.80 -24.23 3.74
N ASN A 253 5.02 -25.20 3.25
CA ASN A 253 5.02 -26.57 3.76
C ASN A 253 6.18 -27.44 3.25
N ASP A 254 7.02 -26.93 2.35
CA ASP A 254 8.18 -27.63 1.79
C ASP A 254 9.51 -27.30 2.50
N LYS A 255 9.45 -26.79 3.76
CA LYS A 255 10.63 -26.54 4.60
C LYS A 255 10.55 -27.25 5.93
#